data_9e77037895683fe0334ca0a33229692f
#
_entry.id   9e77037895683fe0334ca0a33229692f
#
_cell.length_a   1.000
_cell.length_b   1.000
_cell.length_c   1.000
_cell.angle_alpha   90.00
_cell.angle_beta   90.00
_cell.angle_gamma   90.00
#
_symmetry.space_group_name_H-M   'P 1'
#
loop_
_entity.id
_entity.type
_entity.pdbx_description
1 polymer ?
#
loop_
_entity_poly.entity_id
_entity_poly.type
_entity_poly.pdbx_seq_one_letter_code
_entity_poly.pdbx_strand_id
1 'polypeptide(L)'
;QSERRRGRTLGLMQEGLDDLVQGDWREARGHFERAAGKRSGPLPWLGAALAARLGEDPAAEARLIEQAARQDADAAIFAQGRLQVDNGDWAAATTLLRPLAERTPPHAEALWLCARAAVGAGDHAAFAALLPALRQVRPRGDSAIEALHAESERADLTHLSGAALETRWQSLPRHFRERADLVGDYVRRVAREHPERAETAILDALAQHWATGLVIALGEIPVADPARTLKRVEGWLGK
;
A
#
# COMPACT_ATOMS: atom_id res chain seq x y z
N GLN A 1 43.74 9.03 5.06
CA GLN A 1 42.85 9.60 6.10
C GLN A 1 41.35 9.46 5.74
N SER A 2 40.96 9.56 4.46
CA SER A 2 39.54 9.45 4.01
C SER A 2 38.96 8.04 4.19
N GLU A 3 39.75 7.00 3.90
CA GLU A 3 39.32 5.59 4.03
C GLU A 3 39.10 5.17 5.49
N ARG A 4 40.02 5.57 6.37
CA ARG A 4 39.85 5.29 7.81
C ARG A 4 38.61 5.97 8.41
N ARG A 5 38.26 7.18 7.92
CA ARG A 5 37.02 7.87 8.34
C ARG A 5 35.79 7.16 7.81
N ARG A 6 35.80 6.71 6.54
CA ARG A 6 34.68 5.94 5.97
C ARG A 6 34.48 4.61 6.70
N GLY A 7 35.56 3.88 6.97
CA GLY A 7 35.49 2.64 7.75
C GLY A 7 34.86 2.84 9.13
N ARG A 8 35.28 3.91 9.86
CA ARG A 8 34.70 4.23 11.17
C ARG A 8 33.23 4.60 11.09
N THR A 9 32.80 5.39 10.10
CA THR A 9 31.38 5.75 9.89
C THR A 9 30.55 4.51 9.61
N LEU A 10 31.01 3.60 8.74
CA LEU A 10 30.32 2.33 8.45
C LEU A 10 30.22 1.44 9.70
N GLY A 11 31.26 1.32 10.50
CA GLY A 11 31.24 0.56 11.74
C GLY A 11 30.18 1.09 12.71
N LEU A 12 30.17 2.41 12.94
CA LEU A 12 29.13 3.03 13.79
C LEU A 12 27.70 2.87 13.25
N MET A 13 27.53 2.89 11.92
CA MET A 13 26.21 2.62 11.32
C MET A 13 25.79 1.16 11.51
N GLN A 14 26.71 0.21 11.43
CA GLN A 14 26.42 -1.21 11.70
C GLN A 14 26.04 -1.41 13.16
N GLU A 15 26.83 -0.87 14.11
CA GLU A 15 26.49 -0.90 15.54
C GLU A 15 25.11 -0.31 15.81
N GLY A 16 24.77 0.84 15.20
CA GLY A 16 23.44 1.44 15.35
C GLY A 16 22.31 0.60 14.76
N LEU A 17 22.55 -0.12 13.65
CA LEU A 17 21.56 -1.05 13.09
C LEU A 17 21.38 -2.29 13.97
N ASP A 18 22.47 -2.82 14.53
CA ASP A 18 22.42 -3.96 15.45
C ASP A 18 21.60 -3.60 16.70
N ASP A 19 21.84 -2.41 17.28
CA ASP A 19 21.07 -1.90 18.42
C ASP A 19 19.59 -1.69 18.06
N LEU A 20 19.28 -1.20 16.84
CA LEU A 20 17.87 -1.09 16.38
C LEU A 20 17.18 -2.46 16.35
N VAL A 21 17.86 -3.50 15.88
CA VAL A 21 17.31 -4.87 15.83
C VAL A 21 17.11 -5.43 17.24
N GLN A 22 17.96 -5.06 18.19
CA GLN A 22 17.89 -5.50 19.59
C GLN A 22 16.85 -4.70 20.41
N GLY A 23 16.37 -3.57 19.91
CA GLY A 23 15.46 -2.68 20.61
C GLY A 23 16.13 -1.65 21.51
N ASP A 24 17.45 -1.50 21.41
CA ASP A 24 18.26 -0.57 22.21
C ASP A 24 18.27 0.82 21.54
N TRP A 25 17.08 1.46 21.48
CA TRP A 25 16.86 2.71 20.73
C TRP A 25 17.78 3.85 21.11
N ARG A 26 18.15 3.94 22.39
CA ARG A 26 19.02 5.01 22.91
C ARG A 26 20.46 4.84 22.41
N GLU A 27 20.98 3.64 22.47
CA GLU A 27 22.32 3.26 21.99
C GLU A 27 22.39 3.40 20.47
N ALA A 28 21.37 2.91 19.76
CA ALA A 28 21.24 3.05 18.31
C ALA A 28 21.33 4.52 17.88
N ARG A 29 20.55 5.39 18.54
CA ARG A 29 20.62 6.83 18.29
C ARG A 29 22.01 7.38 18.51
N GLY A 30 22.67 7.02 19.60
CA GLY A 30 24.03 7.45 19.92
C GLY A 30 25.06 7.01 18.88
N HIS A 31 24.95 5.79 18.36
CA HIS A 31 25.82 5.30 17.29
C HIS A 31 25.60 6.06 15.97
N PHE A 32 24.37 6.27 15.56
CA PHE A 32 24.06 7.05 14.36
C PHE A 32 24.47 8.51 14.46
N GLU A 33 24.24 9.19 15.61
CA GLU A 33 24.69 10.57 15.82
C GLU A 33 26.23 10.68 15.76
N ARG A 34 26.97 9.70 16.29
CA ARG A 34 28.43 9.63 16.17
C ARG A 34 28.92 9.34 14.74
N ALA A 35 28.14 8.58 13.96
CA ALA A 35 28.40 8.35 12.56
C ALA A 35 28.14 9.59 11.70
N ALA A 36 27.24 10.45 12.16
CA ALA A 36 26.82 11.65 11.47
C ALA A 36 27.90 12.74 11.48
N GLY A 37 28.06 13.45 10.37
CA GLY A 37 29.02 14.52 10.21
C GLY A 37 28.72 15.36 8.97
N LYS A 38 29.48 16.44 8.77
CA LYS A 38 29.28 17.39 7.66
C LYS A 38 29.31 16.77 6.25
N ARG A 39 29.86 15.55 6.09
CA ARG A 39 30.01 14.85 4.80
C ARG A 39 29.49 13.41 4.84
N SER A 40 28.73 13.04 5.86
CA SER A 40 28.19 11.68 5.99
C SER A 40 26.92 11.43 5.16
N GLY A 41 26.35 12.48 4.57
CA GLY A 41 25.04 12.44 3.93
C GLY A 41 23.90 12.35 4.97
N PRO A 42 22.66 12.15 4.50
CA PRO A 42 21.47 12.17 5.37
C PRO A 42 21.29 10.88 6.19
N LEU A 43 21.81 9.74 5.72
CA LEU A 43 21.50 8.41 6.28
C LEU A 43 21.77 8.27 7.80
N PRO A 44 22.90 8.71 8.35
CA PRO A 44 23.10 8.62 9.80
C PRO A 44 22.10 9.45 10.60
N TRP A 45 21.74 10.63 10.10
CA TRP A 45 20.72 11.47 10.73
C TRP A 45 19.34 10.84 10.68
N LEU A 46 18.99 10.20 9.55
CA LEU A 46 17.72 9.46 9.38
C LEU A 46 17.67 8.21 10.28
N GLY A 47 18.78 7.50 10.42
CA GLY A 47 18.92 6.37 11.36
C GLY A 47 18.71 6.81 12.80
N ALA A 48 19.35 7.93 13.19
CA ALA A 48 19.17 8.51 14.52
C ALA A 48 17.72 8.99 14.77
N ALA A 49 17.07 9.57 13.75
CA ALA A 49 15.68 10.00 13.83
C ALA A 49 14.71 8.81 13.99
N LEU A 50 14.97 7.71 13.26
CA LEU A 50 14.22 6.47 13.42
C LEU A 50 14.36 5.89 14.84
N ALA A 51 15.59 5.86 15.37
CA ALA A 51 15.85 5.39 16.73
C ALA A 51 15.15 6.29 17.78
N ALA A 52 15.18 7.62 17.59
CA ALA A 52 14.47 8.57 18.45
C ALA A 52 12.95 8.31 18.44
N ARG A 53 12.37 8.06 17.29
CA ARG A 53 10.96 7.73 17.13
C ARG A 53 10.59 6.43 17.84
N LEU A 54 11.37 5.35 17.62
CA LEU A 54 11.13 4.07 18.27
C LEU A 54 11.31 4.15 19.79
N GLY A 55 12.14 5.07 20.26
CA GLY A 55 12.31 5.42 21.66
C GLY A 55 11.32 6.46 22.18
N GLU A 56 10.28 6.81 21.41
CA GLU A 56 9.20 7.74 21.77
C GLU A 56 9.71 9.16 22.17
N ASP A 57 10.77 9.64 21.49
CA ASP A 57 11.35 10.98 21.68
C ASP A 57 11.07 11.87 20.44
N PRO A 58 9.85 12.45 20.31
CA PRO A 58 9.47 13.22 19.13
C PRO A 58 10.27 14.53 18.98
N ALA A 59 10.78 15.07 20.06
CA ALA A 59 11.61 16.29 20.01
C ALA A 59 12.97 16.01 19.40
N ALA A 60 13.59 14.89 19.76
CA ALA A 60 14.82 14.44 19.14
C ALA A 60 14.60 14.04 17.67
N GLU A 61 13.50 13.33 17.36
CA GLU A 61 13.14 12.97 15.98
C GLU A 61 13.08 14.22 15.09
N ALA A 62 12.30 15.23 15.47
CA ALA A 62 12.15 16.46 14.69
C ALA A 62 13.49 17.16 14.44
N ARG A 63 14.32 17.29 15.46
CA ARG A 63 15.67 17.88 15.36
C ARG A 63 16.57 17.11 14.41
N LEU A 64 16.54 15.76 14.46
CA LEU A 64 17.39 14.90 13.65
C LEU A 64 16.95 14.88 12.19
N ILE A 65 15.67 14.92 11.92
CA ILE A 65 15.12 15.09 10.57
C ILE A 65 15.56 16.43 9.97
N GLU A 66 15.55 17.52 10.77
CA GLU A 66 16.07 18.81 10.30
C GLU A 66 17.55 18.74 9.93
N GLN A 67 18.37 18.03 10.70
CA GLN A 67 19.78 17.80 10.36
C GLN A 67 19.94 16.97 9.07
N ALA A 68 19.12 15.95 8.87
CA ALA A 68 19.07 15.18 7.63
C ALA A 68 18.71 16.09 6.42
N ALA A 69 17.69 16.95 6.58
CA ALA A 69 17.25 17.88 5.54
C ALA A 69 18.33 18.89 5.12
N ARG A 70 19.22 19.30 6.04
CA ARG A 70 20.38 20.14 5.72
C ARG A 70 21.42 19.44 4.85
N GLN A 71 21.44 18.11 4.85
CA GLN A 71 22.32 17.31 4.00
C GLN A 71 21.67 16.97 2.67
N ASP A 72 20.40 16.57 2.72
CA ASP A 72 19.57 16.20 1.58
C ASP A 72 18.09 16.39 1.93
N ALA A 73 17.49 17.45 1.43
CA ALA A 73 16.09 17.79 1.69
C ALA A 73 15.13 16.73 1.15
N ASP A 74 15.45 16.17 -0.02
CA ASP A 74 14.60 15.15 -0.66
C ASP A 74 14.59 13.85 0.12
N ALA A 75 15.76 13.40 0.60
CA ALA A 75 15.86 12.21 1.44
C ALA A 75 15.09 12.39 2.77
N ALA A 76 15.13 13.57 3.37
CA ALA A 76 14.37 13.86 4.58
C ALA A 76 12.86 13.90 4.33
N ILE A 77 12.41 14.57 3.27
CA ILE A 77 11.00 14.60 2.85
C ILE A 77 10.49 13.19 2.56
N PHE A 78 11.27 12.41 1.83
CA PHE A 78 10.91 11.01 1.50
C PHE A 78 10.77 10.16 2.76
N ALA A 79 11.74 10.25 3.68
CA ALA A 79 11.70 9.48 4.93
C ALA A 79 10.49 9.85 5.80
N GLN A 80 10.20 11.15 5.96
CA GLN A 80 9.01 11.61 6.68
C GLN A 80 7.72 11.15 6.00
N GLY A 81 7.61 11.32 4.68
CA GLY A 81 6.42 10.91 3.93
C GLY A 81 6.16 9.41 4.01
N ARG A 82 7.21 8.60 3.97
CA ARG A 82 7.11 7.15 4.17
C ARG A 82 6.58 6.82 5.58
N LEU A 83 7.10 7.48 6.60
CA LEU A 83 6.63 7.30 7.97
C LEU A 83 5.13 7.64 8.12
N GLN A 84 4.64 8.68 7.44
CA GLN A 84 3.21 9.02 7.46
C GLN A 84 2.37 7.94 6.77
N VAL A 85 2.85 7.34 5.67
CA VAL A 85 2.19 6.19 5.04
C VAL A 85 2.12 5.00 6.02
N ASP A 86 3.21 4.69 6.71
CA ASP A 86 3.26 3.56 7.65
C ASP A 86 2.37 3.80 8.90
N ASN A 87 2.11 5.06 9.25
CA ASN A 87 1.17 5.45 10.32
C ASN A 87 -0.30 5.52 9.87
N GLY A 88 -0.58 5.45 8.57
CA GLY A 88 -1.91 5.68 8.02
C GLY A 88 -2.33 7.16 7.97
N ASP A 89 -1.39 8.10 8.13
CA ASP A 89 -1.65 9.53 7.94
C ASP A 89 -1.51 9.89 6.44
N TRP A 90 -2.53 9.49 5.70
CA TRP A 90 -2.55 9.57 4.25
C TRP A 90 -2.46 10.99 3.71
N ALA A 91 -3.11 11.95 4.39
CA ALA A 91 -3.12 13.34 3.98
C ALA A 91 -1.73 13.99 4.15
N ALA A 92 -1.08 13.78 5.29
CA ALA A 92 0.27 14.27 5.54
C ALA A 92 1.28 13.60 4.60
N ALA A 93 1.15 12.28 4.38
CA ALA A 93 1.99 11.53 3.44
C ALA A 93 1.91 12.11 2.03
N THR A 94 0.70 12.34 1.52
CA THR A 94 0.49 12.90 0.19
C THR A 94 1.08 14.30 0.07
N THR A 95 0.88 15.15 1.07
CA THR A 95 1.40 16.52 1.08
C THR A 95 2.93 16.53 1.01
N LEU A 96 3.60 15.67 1.77
CA LEU A 96 5.06 15.58 1.80
C LEU A 96 5.64 14.98 0.50
N LEU A 97 5.03 13.90 -0.01
CA LEU A 97 5.60 13.12 -1.11
C LEU A 97 5.27 13.66 -2.50
N ARG A 98 4.18 14.42 -2.65
CA ARG A 98 3.73 14.96 -3.93
C ARG A 98 4.82 15.72 -4.70
N PRO A 99 5.60 16.64 -4.07
CA PRO A 99 6.66 17.35 -4.82
C PRO A 99 7.71 16.43 -5.42
N LEU A 100 7.98 15.27 -4.79
CA LEU A 100 8.92 14.28 -5.32
C LEU A 100 8.27 13.40 -6.41
N ALA A 101 6.98 13.10 -6.28
CA ALA A 101 6.22 12.28 -7.22
C ALA A 101 5.95 13.03 -8.54
N GLU A 102 5.77 14.35 -8.50
CA GLU A 102 5.45 15.20 -9.66
C GLU A 102 6.68 15.70 -10.42
N ARG A 103 7.89 15.36 -10.00
CA ARG A 103 9.13 15.72 -10.72
C ARG A 103 9.22 15.06 -12.09
N THR A 104 10.11 15.61 -12.92
CA THR A 104 10.44 15.04 -14.23
C THR A 104 11.94 14.76 -14.29
N PRO A 105 12.37 13.47 -14.22
CA PRO A 105 11.57 12.26 -13.97
C PRO A 105 11.07 12.17 -12.52
N PRO A 106 9.93 11.50 -12.28
CA PRO A 106 9.39 11.36 -10.95
C PRO A 106 10.27 10.46 -10.06
N HIS A 107 10.27 10.74 -8.75
CA HIS A 107 10.87 9.85 -7.78
C HIS A 107 10.00 8.59 -7.63
N ALA A 108 10.47 7.46 -8.16
CA ALA A 108 9.68 6.23 -8.32
C ALA A 108 8.99 5.77 -7.02
N GLU A 109 9.71 5.71 -5.91
CA GLU A 109 9.16 5.29 -4.63
C GLU A 109 8.20 6.32 -4.02
N ALA A 110 8.43 7.62 -4.20
CA ALA A 110 7.49 8.65 -3.75
C ALA A 110 6.17 8.56 -4.52
N LEU A 111 6.24 8.34 -5.84
CA LEU A 111 5.06 8.10 -6.66
C LEU A 111 4.26 6.88 -6.18
N TRP A 112 4.94 5.77 -5.87
CA TRP A 112 4.32 4.57 -5.31
C TRP A 112 3.66 4.84 -3.96
N LEU A 113 4.33 5.54 -3.06
CA LEU A 113 3.80 5.87 -1.74
C LEU A 113 2.63 6.86 -1.81
N CYS A 114 2.63 7.81 -2.74
CA CYS A 114 1.47 8.66 -3.02
C CYS A 114 0.26 7.84 -3.48
N ALA A 115 0.48 6.86 -4.36
CA ALA A 115 -0.59 5.97 -4.80
C ALA A 115 -1.14 5.11 -3.66
N ARG A 116 -0.27 4.57 -2.80
CA ARG A 116 -0.69 3.86 -1.58
C ARG A 116 -1.46 4.75 -0.62
N ALA A 117 -1.03 6.00 -0.45
CA ALA A 117 -1.74 6.96 0.38
C ALA A 117 -3.13 7.29 -0.18
N ALA A 118 -3.27 7.43 -1.50
CA ALA A 118 -4.57 7.65 -2.15
C ALA A 118 -5.52 6.46 -1.92
N VAL A 119 -5.03 5.22 -2.08
CA VAL A 119 -5.83 4.01 -1.82
C VAL A 119 -6.20 3.91 -0.34
N GLY A 120 -5.25 4.12 0.57
CA GLY A 120 -5.50 4.09 2.01
C GLY A 120 -6.48 5.16 2.49
N ALA A 121 -6.50 6.31 1.82
CA ALA A 121 -7.47 7.39 2.07
C ALA A 121 -8.85 7.12 1.43
N GLY A 122 -9.00 6.08 0.59
CA GLY A 122 -10.20 5.86 -0.22
C GLY A 122 -10.38 6.89 -1.34
N ASP A 123 -9.34 7.62 -1.72
CA ASP A 123 -9.39 8.61 -2.79
C ASP A 123 -9.08 7.94 -4.14
N HIS A 124 -10.13 7.28 -4.67
CA HIS A 124 -10.06 6.61 -5.95
C HIS A 124 -9.68 7.57 -7.11
N ALA A 125 -10.16 8.81 -7.06
CA ALA A 125 -9.87 9.80 -8.11
C ALA A 125 -8.39 10.20 -8.12
N ALA A 126 -7.81 10.44 -6.94
CA ALA A 126 -6.37 10.72 -6.81
C ALA A 126 -5.53 9.52 -7.27
N PHE A 127 -5.92 8.29 -6.91
CA PHE A 127 -5.25 7.08 -7.40
C PHE A 127 -5.30 6.97 -8.93
N ALA A 128 -6.49 7.14 -9.52
CA ALA A 128 -6.67 7.07 -10.97
C ALA A 128 -5.81 8.09 -11.73
N ALA A 129 -5.63 9.29 -11.16
CA ALA A 129 -4.75 10.32 -11.73
C ALA A 129 -3.26 9.92 -11.72
N LEU A 130 -2.82 9.13 -10.74
CA LEU A 130 -1.43 8.65 -10.63
C LEU A 130 -1.14 7.41 -11.49
N LEU A 131 -2.17 6.65 -11.87
CA LEU A 131 -2.04 5.36 -12.55
C LEU A 131 -1.26 5.41 -13.86
N PRO A 132 -1.39 6.42 -14.76
CA PRO A 132 -0.58 6.51 -15.96
C PRO A 132 0.92 6.62 -15.65
N ALA A 133 1.30 7.47 -14.68
CA ALA A 133 2.69 7.63 -14.27
C ALA A 133 3.24 6.37 -13.61
N LEU A 134 2.45 5.67 -12.77
CA LEU A 134 2.83 4.37 -12.19
C LEU A 134 3.13 3.33 -13.25
N ARG A 135 2.30 3.22 -14.27
CA ARG A 135 2.49 2.29 -15.40
C ARG A 135 3.71 2.62 -16.24
N GLN A 136 4.05 3.90 -16.37
CA GLN A 136 5.25 4.33 -17.07
C GLN A 136 6.53 4.05 -16.28
N VAL A 137 6.55 4.41 -14.99
CA VAL A 137 7.74 4.31 -14.11
C VAL A 137 7.95 2.89 -13.60
N ARG A 138 6.86 2.13 -13.34
CA ARG A 138 6.85 0.76 -12.81
C ARG A 138 7.67 0.56 -11.54
N PRO A 139 7.49 1.36 -10.50
CA PRO A 139 8.36 1.37 -9.32
C PRO A 139 8.42 0.02 -8.59
N ARG A 140 7.38 -0.79 -8.68
CA ARG A 140 7.26 -2.11 -8.05
C ARG A 140 6.86 -3.23 -9.02
N GLY A 141 6.92 -2.94 -10.33
CA GLY A 141 6.47 -3.85 -11.39
C GLY A 141 4.95 -3.86 -11.60
N ASP A 142 4.53 -4.45 -12.73
CA ASP A 142 3.13 -4.41 -13.16
C ASP A 142 2.19 -5.14 -12.19
N SER A 143 2.62 -6.27 -11.64
CA SER A 143 1.80 -7.07 -10.71
C SER A 143 1.43 -6.29 -9.44
N ALA A 144 2.38 -5.54 -8.87
CA ALA A 144 2.11 -4.72 -7.69
C ALA A 144 1.18 -3.55 -7.99
N ILE A 145 1.32 -2.94 -9.18
CA ILE A 145 0.44 -1.86 -9.63
C ILE A 145 -0.98 -2.36 -9.82
N GLU A 146 -1.16 -3.53 -10.46
CA GLU A 146 -2.48 -4.13 -10.65
C GLU A 146 -3.11 -4.59 -9.32
N ALA A 147 -2.31 -5.05 -8.35
CA ALA A 147 -2.80 -5.38 -7.01
C ALA A 147 -3.32 -4.12 -6.29
N LEU A 148 -2.54 -3.03 -6.33
CA LEU A 148 -2.95 -1.75 -5.72
C LEU A 148 -4.16 -1.15 -6.43
N HIS A 149 -4.25 -1.28 -7.76
CA HIS A 149 -5.41 -0.86 -8.54
C HIS A 149 -6.67 -1.65 -8.14
N ALA A 150 -6.56 -2.97 -8.00
CA ALA A 150 -7.68 -3.79 -7.54
C ALA A 150 -8.12 -3.44 -6.11
N GLU A 151 -7.18 -3.10 -5.23
CA GLU A 151 -7.48 -2.61 -3.88
C GLU A 151 -8.25 -1.27 -3.93
N SER A 152 -7.84 -0.35 -4.80
CA SER A 152 -8.55 0.91 -5.04
C SER A 152 -9.99 0.68 -5.56
N GLU A 153 -10.16 -0.21 -6.54
CA GLU A 153 -11.48 -0.54 -7.08
C GLU A 153 -12.37 -1.19 -6.02
N ARG A 154 -11.79 -2.07 -5.21
CA ARG A 154 -12.48 -2.71 -4.10
C ARG A 154 -12.97 -1.69 -3.06
N ALA A 155 -12.11 -0.75 -2.68
CA ALA A 155 -12.46 0.32 -1.74
C ALA A 155 -13.61 1.19 -2.30
N ASP A 156 -13.54 1.58 -3.58
CA ASP A 156 -14.59 2.35 -4.26
C ASP A 156 -15.94 1.60 -4.24
N LEU A 157 -15.95 0.33 -4.64
CA LEU A 157 -17.16 -0.50 -4.61
C LEU A 157 -17.75 -0.62 -3.20
N THR A 158 -16.93 -0.59 -2.13
CA THR A 158 -17.46 -0.73 -0.76
C THR A 158 -18.32 0.44 -0.31
N HIS A 159 -18.20 1.60 -0.89
CA HIS A 159 -18.99 2.78 -0.57
C HIS A 159 -20.27 2.92 -1.40
N LEU A 160 -20.44 2.07 -2.42
CA LEU A 160 -21.57 2.14 -3.35
C LEU A 160 -22.67 1.13 -3.00
N SER A 161 -23.92 1.42 -3.38
CA SER A 161 -25.08 0.55 -3.25
C SER A 161 -26.07 0.77 -4.38
N GLY A 162 -27.02 -0.15 -4.56
CA GLY A 162 -28.09 -0.05 -5.56
C GLY A 162 -27.57 0.20 -6.97
N ALA A 163 -28.22 1.13 -7.69
CA ALA A 163 -27.89 1.45 -9.09
C ALA A 163 -26.47 2.00 -9.28
N ALA A 164 -25.92 2.71 -8.30
CA ALA A 164 -24.57 3.24 -8.38
C ALA A 164 -23.51 2.11 -8.35
N LEU A 165 -23.71 1.12 -7.47
CA LEU A 165 -22.85 -0.08 -7.42
C LEU A 165 -22.90 -0.85 -8.74
N GLU A 166 -24.12 -1.05 -9.30
CA GLU A 166 -24.28 -1.76 -10.56
C GLU A 166 -23.61 -1.03 -11.72
N THR A 167 -23.82 0.28 -11.85
CA THR A 167 -23.17 1.10 -12.88
C THR A 167 -21.66 1.03 -12.79
N ARG A 168 -21.13 1.14 -11.55
CA ARG A 168 -19.69 1.07 -11.32
C ARG A 168 -19.12 -0.32 -11.65
N TRP A 169 -19.80 -1.38 -11.20
CA TRP A 169 -19.39 -2.76 -11.51
C TRP A 169 -19.32 -3.02 -13.01
N GLN A 170 -20.33 -2.59 -13.77
CA GLN A 170 -20.35 -2.76 -15.22
C GLN A 170 -19.27 -1.94 -15.93
N SER A 171 -18.86 -0.80 -15.37
CA SER A 171 -17.78 0.04 -15.92
C SER A 171 -16.38 -0.53 -15.67
N LEU A 172 -16.22 -1.50 -14.76
CA LEU A 172 -14.94 -2.11 -14.48
C LEU A 172 -14.42 -2.90 -15.69
N PRO A 173 -13.12 -2.85 -15.98
CA PRO A 173 -12.46 -3.74 -16.92
C PRO A 173 -12.78 -5.21 -16.63
N ARG A 174 -12.87 -6.03 -17.69
CA ARG A 174 -13.23 -7.44 -17.58
C ARG A 174 -12.36 -8.20 -16.58
N HIS A 175 -11.04 -7.99 -16.61
CA HIS A 175 -10.10 -8.67 -15.74
C HIS A 175 -10.33 -8.38 -14.22
N PHE A 176 -10.90 -7.23 -13.86
CA PHE A 176 -11.33 -6.96 -12.48
C PHE A 176 -12.65 -7.65 -12.14
N ARG A 177 -13.59 -7.71 -13.07
CA ARG A 177 -14.86 -8.42 -12.87
C ARG A 177 -14.71 -9.94 -12.80
N GLU A 178 -13.59 -10.48 -13.20
CA GLU A 178 -13.22 -11.91 -13.10
C GLU A 178 -12.41 -12.22 -11.82
N ARG A 179 -12.00 -11.22 -11.06
CA ARG A 179 -11.24 -11.42 -9.81
C ARG A 179 -12.16 -11.91 -8.69
N ALA A 180 -11.78 -13.03 -8.07
CA ALA A 180 -12.56 -13.67 -7.02
C ALA A 180 -12.85 -12.77 -5.81
N ASP A 181 -11.88 -11.93 -5.40
CA ASP A 181 -12.03 -10.98 -4.30
C ASP A 181 -13.07 -9.89 -4.61
N LEU A 182 -13.00 -9.28 -5.80
CA LEU A 182 -13.95 -8.25 -6.22
C LEU A 182 -15.35 -8.81 -6.48
N VAL A 183 -15.45 -9.99 -7.12
CA VAL A 183 -16.74 -10.69 -7.32
C VAL A 183 -17.38 -10.98 -5.97
N GLY A 184 -16.62 -11.54 -5.02
CA GLY A 184 -17.12 -11.86 -3.69
C GLY A 184 -17.71 -10.64 -2.97
N ASP A 185 -17.01 -9.50 -3.02
CA ASP A 185 -17.50 -8.27 -2.40
C ASP A 185 -18.73 -7.68 -3.10
N TYR A 186 -18.74 -7.70 -4.44
CA TYR A 186 -19.89 -7.27 -5.24
C TYR A 186 -21.13 -8.11 -4.95
N VAL A 187 -21.05 -9.45 -4.98
CA VAL A 187 -22.19 -10.32 -4.80
C VAL A 187 -22.79 -10.23 -3.41
N ARG A 188 -21.97 -10.12 -2.33
CA ARG A 188 -22.46 -9.92 -0.97
C ARG A 188 -23.32 -8.66 -0.82
N ARG A 189 -23.01 -7.62 -1.60
CA ARG A 189 -23.73 -6.34 -1.58
C ARG A 189 -25.01 -6.39 -2.41
N VAL A 190 -24.89 -6.89 -3.64
CA VAL A 190 -26.02 -7.00 -4.57
C VAL A 190 -27.06 -7.99 -4.06
N ALA A 191 -26.65 -9.06 -3.36
CA ALA A 191 -27.54 -10.09 -2.84
C ALA A 191 -28.62 -9.56 -1.88
N ARG A 192 -28.41 -8.41 -1.24
CA ARG A 192 -29.39 -7.79 -0.34
C ARG A 192 -30.63 -7.28 -1.08
N GLU A 193 -30.44 -6.77 -2.30
CA GLU A 193 -31.49 -6.16 -3.11
C GLU A 193 -31.89 -7.05 -4.30
N HIS A 194 -30.91 -7.77 -4.87
CA HIS A 194 -31.06 -8.57 -6.10
C HIS A 194 -30.36 -9.93 -5.96
N PRO A 195 -30.90 -10.88 -5.16
CA PRO A 195 -30.26 -12.17 -4.89
C PRO A 195 -30.04 -13.02 -6.15
N GLU A 196 -30.95 -12.99 -7.12
CA GLU A 196 -30.79 -13.71 -8.38
C GLU A 196 -29.64 -13.20 -9.25
N ARG A 197 -29.34 -11.90 -9.20
CA ARG A 197 -28.18 -11.32 -9.91
C ARG A 197 -26.89 -11.72 -9.23
N ALA A 198 -26.85 -11.70 -7.90
CA ALA A 198 -25.71 -12.14 -7.13
C ALA A 198 -25.41 -13.62 -7.38
N GLU A 199 -26.43 -14.48 -7.36
CA GLU A 199 -26.31 -15.91 -7.68
C GLU A 199 -25.76 -16.12 -9.09
N THR A 200 -26.27 -15.42 -10.09
CA THR A 200 -25.79 -15.51 -11.47
C THR A 200 -24.33 -15.10 -11.57
N ALA A 201 -23.97 -13.94 -11.03
CA ALA A 201 -22.61 -13.41 -11.11
C ALA A 201 -21.57 -14.35 -10.46
N ILE A 202 -21.89 -14.91 -9.28
CA ILE A 202 -20.96 -15.80 -8.59
C ILE A 202 -20.84 -17.16 -9.27
N LEU A 203 -21.94 -17.72 -9.80
CA LEU A 203 -21.92 -18.97 -10.54
C LEU A 203 -21.16 -18.86 -11.85
N ASP A 204 -21.24 -17.73 -12.55
CA ASP A 204 -20.48 -17.46 -13.75
C ASP A 204 -18.99 -17.30 -13.44
N ALA A 205 -18.63 -16.63 -12.36
CA ALA A 205 -17.25 -16.52 -11.91
C ALA A 205 -16.66 -17.89 -11.52
N LEU A 206 -17.40 -18.72 -10.77
CA LEU A 206 -16.98 -20.09 -10.41
C LEU A 206 -16.85 -21.01 -11.62
N ALA A 207 -17.64 -20.83 -12.65
CA ALA A 207 -17.53 -21.61 -13.89
C ALA A 207 -16.24 -21.29 -14.67
N GLN A 208 -15.72 -20.07 -14.53
CA GLN A 208 -14.49 -19.62 -15.19
C GLN A 208 -13.24 -19.95 -14.35
N HIS A 209 -13.30 -19.65 -13.05
CA HIS A 209 -12.19 -19.86 -12.12
C HIS A 209 -12.70 -20.36 -10.76
N TRP A 210 -12.33 -21.59 -10.45
CA TRP A 210 -12.60 -22.14 -9.13
C TRP A 210 -11.76 -21.43 -8.07
N ALA A 211 -12.43 -20.75 -7.11
CA ALA A 211 -11.78 -20.09 -6.00
C ALA A 211 -12.55 -20.32 -4.71
N THR A 212 -11.86 -20.76 -3.64
CA THR A 212 -12.46 -21.04 -2.33
C THR A 212 -13.25 -19.84 -1.78
N GLY A 213 -12.73 -18.61 -1.97
CA GLY A 213 -13.41 -17.38 -1.57
C GLY A 213 -14.77 -17.15 -2.24
N LEU A 214 -14.92 -17.58 -3.50
CA LEU A 214 -16.20 -17.52 -4.21
C LEU A 214 -17.18 -18.59 -3.69
N VAL A 215 -16.72 -19.78 -3.37
CA VAL A 215 -17.55 -20.83 -2.77
C VAL A 215 -18.10 -20.39 -1.43
N ILE A 216 -17.23 -19.79 -0.58
CA ILE A 216 -17.65 -19.20 0.70
C ILE A 216 -18.70 -18.10 0.48
N ALA A 217 -18.45 -17.18 -0.45
CA ALA A 217 -19.38 -16.10 -0.77
C ALA A 217 -20.73 -16.63 -1.30
N LEU A 218 -20.71 -17.70 -2.09
CA LEU A 218 -21.96 -18.37 -2.53
C LEU A 218 -22.78 -18.92 -1.34
N GLY A 219 -22.10 -19.48 -0.32
CA GLY A 219 -22.76 -19.93 0.89
C GLY A 219 -23.32 -18.82 1.79
N GLU A 220 -22.87 -17.59 1.59
CA GLU A 220 -23.29 -16.42 2.38
C GLU A 220 -24.47 -15.64 1.75
N ILE A 221 -24.78 -15.88 0.48
CA ILE A 221 -25.87 -15.19 -0.23
C ILE A 221 -27.12 -16.06 -0.32
N PRO A 222 -28.34 -15.45 -0.34
CA PRO A 222 -29.55 -16.18 -0.62
C PRO A 222 -29.55 -16.68 -2.06
N VAL A 223 -29.89 -17.95 -2.27
CA VAL A 223 -30.02 -18.59 -3.58
C VAL A 223 -31.47 -19.01 -3.82
N ALA A 224 -31.95 -18.90 -5.06
CA ALA A 224 -33.33 -19.18 -5.40
C ALA A 224 -33.68 -20.67 -5.26
N ASP A 225 -32.77 -21.56 -5.66
CA ASP A 225 -32.91 -23.02 -5.55
C ASP A 225 -31.61 -23.65 -5.01
N PRO A 226 -31.50 -23.81 -3.68
CA PRO A 226 -30.28 -24.35 -3.06
C PRO A 226 -29.90 -25.74 -3.55
N ALA A 227 -30.87 -26.62 -3.84
CA ALA A 227 -30.62 -27.98 -4.28
C ALA A 227 -30.03 -28.01 -5.71
N ARG A 228 -30.55 -27.16 -6.59
CA ARG A 228 -30.02 -26.99 -7.94
C ARG A 228 -28.63 -26.37 -7.95
N THR A 229 -28.42 -25.36 -7.12
CA THR A 229 -27.13 -24.69 -7.00
C THR A 229 -26.08 -25.62 -6.43
N LEU A 230 -26.40 -26.39 -5.39
CA LEU A 230 -25.51 -27.40 -4.83
C LEU A 230 -25.09 -28.45 -5.88
N LYS A 231 -26.06 -29.01 -6.62
CA LYS A 231 -25.79 -29.97 -7.69
C LYS A 231 -24.88 -29.42 -8.77
N ARG A 232 -25.02 -28.11 -9.10
CA ARG A 232 -24.15 -27.43 -10.07
C ARG A 232 -22.71 -27.31 -9.56
N VAL A 233 -22.55 -26.95 -8.27
CA VAL A 233 -21.23 -26.81 -7.61
C VAL A 233 -20.54 -28.16 -7.47
N GLU A 234 -21.28 -29.20 -7.06
CA GLU A 234 -20.76 -30.60 -6.98
C GLU A 234 -20.27 -31.11 -8.33
N GLY A 235 -20.95 -30.74 -9.43
CA GLY A 235 -20.54 -31.10 -10.78
C GLY A 235 -19.19 -30.49 -11.21
N TRP A 236 -18.70 -29.45 -10.52
CA TRP A 236 -17.38 -28.87 -10.74
C TRP A 236 -16.28 -29.51 -9.91
N LEU A 237 -16.63 -30.07 -8.72
CA LEU A 237 -15.67 -30.77 -7.85
C LEU A 237 -15.20 -32.11 -8.42
N GLY A 238 -15.97 -32.69 -9.37
CA GLY A 238 -15.64 -33.96 -10.04
C GLY A 238 -14.81 -33.82 -11.31
N LYS A 239 -14.39 -32.62 -11.67
CA LYS A 239 -13.53 -32.33 -12.83
C LYS A 239 -12.15 -31.85 -12.40
#